data_708bd2755c8f381065091f51b365dc20
#
_entry.id   708bd2755c8f381065091f51b365dc20
#
_cell.length_a   1.000
_cell.length_b   1.000
_cell.length_c   1.000
_cell.angle_alpha   90.00
_cell.angle_beta   90.00
_cell.angle_gamma   90.00
#
_symmetry.space_group_name_H-M   'P 1'
#
loop_
_entity.id
_entity.type
_entity.pdbx_description
1 polymer ?
#
loop_
_entity_poly.entity_id
_entity_poly.type
_entity_poly.pdbx_seq_one_letter_code
_entity_poly.pdbx_strand_id
1 'polypeptide(L)'
;MLLCSSVSGRSSQSGIFRDKTISSFSLSRSWRKSVMASPPILSLALPSDTGRVLSIQSHTVQGYVGNKSAVFPLQLLGYDVDPINSVQFSNHTGYPTFKGHVLNGQQLWDLIEGLEANDLLYYTHLLTGYIGSVSFLNKVLEVVHQLRCVNPNLTYVCDPVMGDEGKLYVPEDLVSVYREKVVPVASMLTPNQFEAELLTKLRIGSETDGREACNILHATGPSKVVITSINIEGNLLLIGSHQKDKEHAPEQFKIVIPKIPAYFTMMKFQTYCLLKGTGDLMTALLLGWSNKYPNNLDKAAELAVSSLQALLQRTLSDYRRAGFDSQSSSLEIRLIQSQDDIRNPKLTFKADKYT
;
A
#
# COMPACT_ATOMS: atom_id res chain seq x y z
N MET A 1 41.78 -36.61 -0.95
CA MET A 1 43.22 -36.67 -0.53
C MET A 1 43.46 -35.47 0.34
N LEU A 2 43.52 -35.75 1.62
CA LEU A 2 44.52 -35.37 2.64
C LEU A 2 44.43 -33.91 3.13
N LEU A 3 44.42 -33.55 4.40
CA LEU A 3 44.45 -34.25 5.71
C LEU A 3 44.06 -33.22 6.79
N CYS A 4 43.39 -33.68 7.81
CA CYS A 4 43.25 -33.07 9.12
C CYS A 4 44.58 -32.90 9.83
N SER A 5 44.74 -31.86 10.66
CA SER A 5 45.55 -31.98 11.87
C SER A 5 44.93 -31.19 13.01
N SER A 6 44.60 -31.90 14.03
CA SER A 6 44.17 -31.50 15.36
C SER A 6 45.38 -31.01 16.18
N VAL A 7 45.20 -29.95 16.99
CA VAL A 7 45.98 -29.72 18.20
C VAL A 7 45.06 -29.30 19.33
N SER A 8 45.11 -30.10 20.37
CA SER A 8 44.50 -29.92 21.68
C SER A 8 45.35 -28.98 22.55
N GLY A 9 44.71 -28.18 23.37
CA GLY A 9 45.37 -27.44 24.44
C GLY A 9 44.33 -26.91 25.44
N ARG A 10 44.23 -27.58 26.60
CA ARG A 10 43.48 -27.16 27.77
C ARG A 10 44.16 -25.97 28.44
N SER A 11 43.40 -24.98 28.90
CA SER A 11 43.59 -24.45 30.26
C SER A 11 42.33 -23.68 30.70
N SER A 12 41.90 -24.02 31.88
CA SER A 12 40.83 -23.46 32.69
C SER A 12 41.17 -22.05 33.17
N GLN A 13 40.24 -21.11 33.08
CA GLN A 13 40.10 -20.07 34.10
C GLN A 13 38.64 -19.63 34.20
N SER A 14 38.12 -19.77 35.41
CA SER A 14 36.81 -19.33 35.89
C SER A 14 36.77 -17.79 35.92
N GLY A 15 35.81 -17.21 35.20
CA GLY A 15 35.46 -15.80 35.27
C GLY A 15 33.96 -15.66 35.59
N ILE A 16 33.70 -15.18 36.78
CA ILE A 16 32.38 -14.89 37.36
C ILE A 16 31.70 -13.81 36.54
N PHE A 17 30.63 -14.16 35.81
CA PHE A 17 29.71 -13.17 35.26
C PHE A 17 28.72 -12.77 36.35
N ARG A 18 28.86 -11.54 36.84
CA ARG A 18 27.87 -10.89 37.68
C ARG A 18 26.64 -10.51 36.81
N ASP A 19 25.53 -11.08 37.15
CA ASP A 19 24.20 -10.62 36.75
C ASP A 19 24.01 -9.15 37.14
N LYS A 20 23.93 -8.29 36.17
CA LYS A 20 23.38 -6.94 36.37
C LYS A 20 21.88 -7.01 36.05
N THR A 21 21.09 -7.19 37.09
CA THR A 21 19.66 -6.85 37.09
C THR A 21 19.50 -5.43 36.62
N ILE A 22 18.86 -5.28 35.44
CA ILE A 22 18.42 -3.99 34.93
C ILE A 22 17.19 -3.60 35.76
N SER A 23 17.38 -2.73 36.71
CA SER A 23 16.30 -2.09 37.46
C SER A 23 15.46 -1.26 36.49
N SER A 24 14.15 -1.53 36.45
CA SER A 24 13.13 -0.73 35.78
C SER A 24 13.16 0.71 36.31
N PHE A 25 13.76 1.63 35.55
CA PHE A 25 13.58 3.05 35.78
C PHE A 25 12.24 3.46 35.19
N SER A 26 11.23 3.63 36.04
CA SER A 26 10.03 4.38 35.69
C SER A 26 10.40 5.85 35.59
N LEU A 27 10.71 6.32 34.39
CA LEU A 27 10.87 7.75 34.13
C LEU A 27 9.48 8.40 34.16
N SER A 28 9.26 9.18 35.22
CA SER A 28 8.05 9.95 35.44
C SER A 28 7.79 10.91 34.27
N ARG A 29 6.54 11.01 33.85
CA ARG A 29 5.98 11.86 32.78
C ARG A 29 6.18 13.38 32.94
N SER A 30 7.12 13.85 33.78
CA SER A 30 7.26 15.27 34.09
C SER A 30 8.22 16.07 33.19
N TRP A 31 8.88 15.44 32.22
CA TRP A 31 9.86 16.10 31.34
C TRP A 31 9.31 16.58 29.98
N ARG A 32 7.98 16.56 29.77
CA ARG A 32 7.38 17.00 28.51
C ARG A 32 6.94 18.46 28.47
N LYS A 33 7.57 19.36 29.23
CA LYS A 33 7.33 20.80 29.08
C LYS A 33 8.62 21.54 28.80
N SER A 34 8.67 22.13 27.59
CA SER A 34 9.59 23.17 27.11
C SER A 34 10.99 22.73 26.66
N VAL A 35 11.08 21.92 25.64
CA VAL A 35 12.08 22.15 24.58
C VAL A 35 11.30 22.05 23.29
N MET A 36 11.12 23.13 22.56
CA MET A 36 10.80 23.06 21.13
C MET A 36 11.98 22.28 20.52
N ALA A 37 11.82 20.99 20.35
CA ALA A 37 12.84 20.17 19.72
C ALA A 37 13.09 20.80 18.34
N SER A 38 14.32 21.19 18.08
CA SER A 38 14.71 21.59 16.73
C SER A 38 14.33 20.44 15.79
N PRO A 39 13.68 20.72 14.65
CA PRO A 39 13.34 19.65 13.71
C PRO A 39 14.60 18.84 13.38
N PRO A 40 14.48 17.55 13.14
CA PRO A 40 15.62 16.69 12.82
C PRO A 40 16.50 17.34 11.76
N ILE A 41 17.80 17.29 11.92
CA ILE A 41 18.78 17.93 11.01
C ILE A 41 18.51 17.53 9.54
N LEU A 42 18.06 16.28 9.31
CA LEU A 42 17.71 15.79 7.97
C LEU A 42 16.50 16.50 7.35
N SER A 43 15.50 16.89 8.15
CA SER A 43 14.33 17.63 7.65
C SER A 43 14.65 19.09 7.35
N LEU A 44 15.66 19.66 8.01
CA LEU A 44 16.16 21.03 7.75
C LEU A 44 17.15 21.07 6.58
N ALA A 45 17.94 19.99 6.40
CA ALA A 45 19.02 19.99 5.41
C ALA A 45 18.53 19.69 3.98
N LEU A 46 17.48 18.87 3.81
CA LEU A 46 16.97 18.43 2.51
C LEU A 46 15.44 18.32 2.55
N PRO A 47 14.71 19.45 2.54
CA PRO A 47 13.25 19.38 2.45
C PRO A 47 12.88 18.69 1.12
N SER A 48 12.10 17.61 1.20
CA SER A 48 11.50 17.00 0.04
C SER A 48 10.29 17.83 -0.39
N ASP A 49 10.32 18.43 -1.58
CA ASP A 49 9.19 19.16 -2.13
C ASP A 49 7.96 18.27 -2.36
N THR A 50 8.16 16.96 -2.40
CA THR A 50 7.12 15.95 -2.66
C THR A 50 6.61 15.30 -1.38
N GLY A 51 7.41 15.18 -0.34
CA GLY A 51 7.05 14.62 0.95
C GLY A 51 7.68 13.26 1.26
N ARG A 52 7.40 12.78 2.49
CA ARG A 52 7.91 11.51 3.03
C ARG A 52 6.77 10.55 3.33
N VAL A 53 6.89 9.32 2.87
CA VAL A 53 5.87 8.27 2.98
C VAL A 53 6.36 7.17 3.91
N LEU A 54 5.60 6.88 4.98
CA LEU A 54 5.72 5.61 5.69
C LEU A 54 4.83 4.59 4.98
N SER A 55 5.42 3.51 4.46
CA SER A 55 4.67 2.47 3.72
C SER A 55 4.63 1.17 4.51
N ILE A 56 3.47 0.79 5.04
CA ILE A 56 3.26 -0.43 5.83
C ILE A 56 2.51 -1.44 4.95
N GLN A 57 3.23 -2.34 4.31
CA GLN A 57 2.68 -3.29 3.35
C GLN A 57 3.43 -4.62 3.39
N SER A 58 2.89 -5.63 2.69
CA SER A 58 3.59 -6.89 2.45
C SER A 58 4.87 -6.70 1.64
N HIS A 59 5.77 -7.68 1.72
CA HIS A 59 6.99 -7.71 0.92
C HIS A 59 7.33 -9.14 0.50
N THR A 60 7.86 -9.30 -0.71
CA THR A 60 8.39 -10.57 -1.22
C THR A 60 9.83 -10.41 -1.71
N VAL A 61 10.63 -11.48 -1.51
CA VAL A 61 12.01 -11.51 -2.03
C VAL A 61 11.98 -11.51 -3.56
N GLN A 62 11.22 -12.44 -4.16
CA GLN A 62 11.02 -12.52 -5.60
C GLN A 62 9.62 -12.03 -5.96
N GLY A 63 9.49 -11.29 -7.06
CA GLY A 63 8.25 -10.71 -7.54
C GLY A 63 7.97 -9.29 -7.03
N TYR A 64 6.83 -8.73 -7.45
CA TYR A 64 6.45 -7.34 -7.19
C TYR A 64 5.04 -7.29 -6.59
N VAL A 65 4.96 -7.28 -5.27
CA VAL A 65 3.75 -7.05 -4.48
C VAL A 65 4.08 -6.16 -3.27
N GLY A 66 3.09 -5.51 -2.71
CA GLY A 66 3.22 -4.67 -1.52
C GLY A 66 4.30 -3.61 -1.69
N ASN A 67 5.21 -3.51 -0.71
CA ASN A 67 6.29 -2.51 -0.73
C ASN A 67 7.17 -2.57 -1.98
N LYS A 68 7.40 -3.74 -2.57
CA LYS A 68 8.17 -3.82 -3.83
C LYS A 68 7.44 -3.22 -5.03
N SER A 69 6.11 -3.19 -5.02
CA SER A 69 5.31 -2.52 -6.04
C SER A 69 5.08 -1.04 -5.76
N ALA A 70 5.10 -0.62 -4.48
CA ALA A 70 4.76 0.73 -4.09
C ALA A 70 5.98 1.64 -3.92
N VAL A 71 7.05 1.17 -3.30
CA VAL A 71 8.23 2.00 -2.94
C VAL A 71 8.91 2.57 -4.18
N PHE A 72 9.22 1.74 -5.14
CA PHE A 72 9.96 2.17 -6.34
C PHE A 72 9.21 3.23 -7.16
N PRO A 73 7.90 3.09 -7.47
CA PRO A 73 7.16 4.15 -8.17
C PRO A 73 7.11 5.46 -7.40
N LEU A 74 6.91 5.42 -6.09
CA LEU A 74 6.91 6.63 -5.28
C LEU A 74 8.27 7.33 -5.28
N GLN A 75 9.38 6.57 -5.17
CA GLN A 75 10.73 7.12 -5.29
C GLN A 75 11.00 7.72 -6.68
N LEU A 76 10.49 7.10 -7.75
CA LEU A 76 10.56 7.66 -9.11
C LEU A 76 9.78 8.98 -9.23
N LEU A 77 8.73 9.16 -8.45
CA LEU A 77 7.94 10.40 -8.38
C LEU A 77 8.51 11.43 -7.40
N GLY A 78 9.67 11.15 -6.78
CA GLY A 78 10.42 12.07 -5.94
C GLY A 78 10.13 11.99 -4.44
N TYR A 79 9.43 10.96 -3.96
CA TYR A 79 9.16 10.80 -2.52
C TYR A 79 10.32 10.09 -1.81
N ASP A 80 10.59 10.52 -0.59
CA ASP A 80 11.29 9.68 0.39
C ASP A 80 10.33 8.63 0.92
N VAL A 81 10.69 7.36 0.84
CA VAL A 81 9.81 6.26 1.25
C VAL A 81 10.52 5.35 2.23
N ASP A 82 9.95 5.20 3.42
CA ASP A 82 10.42 4.28 4.45
C ASP A 82 9.46 3.09 4.56
N PRO A 83 9.86 1.89 4.12
CA PRO A 83 8.98 0.72 4.16
C PRO A 83 9.07 -0.03 5.48
N ILE A 84 7.91 -0.40 6.04
CA ILE A 84 7.77 -1.46 7.05
C ILE A 84 7.11 -2.66 6.36
N ASN A 85 7.77 -3.81 6.40
CA ASN A 85 7.27 -5.03 5.78
C ASN A 85 6.38 -5.80 6.76
N SER A 86 5.05 -5.68 6.62
CA SER A 86 4.08 -6.41 7.45
C SER A 86 4.20 -7.94 7.31
N VAL A 87 4.64 -8.40 6.15
CA VAL A 87 5.08 -9.76 5.88
C VAL A 87 6.37 -9.74 5.06
N GLN A 88 7.21 -10.75 5.27
CA GLN A 88 8.41 -11.00 4.48
C GLN A 88 8.33 -12.42 3.94
N PHE A 89 7.92 -12.58 2.69
CA PHE A 89 7.80 -13.89 2.03
C PHE A 89 8.86 -14.11 0.95
N SER A 90 9.18 -15.36 0.65
CA SER A 90 10.06 -15.74 -0.47
C SER A 90 9.51 -15.26 -1.83
N ASN A 91 8.22 -15.38 -2.02
CA ASN A 91 7.43 -15.03 -3.21
C ASN A 91 5.98 -14.79 -2.79
N HIS A 92 5.14 -14.27 -3.69
CA HIS A 92 3.75 -14.02 -3.34
C HIS A 92 2.93 -15.32 -3.21
N THR A 93 1.79 -15.25 -2.53
CA THR A 93 0.93 -16.39 -2.20
C THR A 93 0.21 -17.01 -3.40
N GLY A 94 0.36 -16.47 -4.60
CA GLY A 94 -0.15 -17.05 -5.84
C GLY A 94 0.70 -18.22 -6.39
N TYR A 95 1.91 -18.41 -5.85
CA TYR A 95 2.72 -19.59 -6.16
C TYR A 95 2.25 -20.80 -5.34
N PRO A 96 2.50 -22.04 -5.81
CA PRO A 96 2.10 -23.26 -5.08
C PRO A 96 2.68 -23.36 -3.67
N THR A 97 3.85 -22.78 -3.43
CA THR A 97 4.52 -22.74 -2.12
C THR A 97 5.18 -21.40 -1.88
N PHE A 98 5.15 -20.96 -0.64
CA PHE A 98 5.87 -19.78 -0.16
C PHE A 98 6.31 -20.01 1.28
N LYS A 99 7.35 -19.28 1.71
CA LYS A 99 7.87 -19.31 3.09
C LYS A 99 8.21 -17.90 3.53
N GLY A 100 8.20 -17.67 4.82
CA GLY A 100 8.59 -16.39 5.39
C GLY A 100 7.97 -16.13 6.75
N HIS A 101 7.89 -14.86 7.11
CA HIS A 101 7.45 -14.38 8.41
C HIS A 101 6.38 -13.30 8.25
N VAL A 102 5.49 -13.24 9.24
CA VAL A 102 4.47 -12.20 9.38
C VAL A 102 4.80 -11.40 10.62
N LEU A 103 4.87 -10.09 10.51
CA LEU A 103 5.06 -9.20 11.64
C LEU A 103 3.78 -9.16 12.48
N ASN A 104 3.93 -9.21 13.80
CA ASN A 104 2.82 -8.99 14.71
C ASN A 104 2.71 -7.50 15.10
N GLY A 105 1.60 -7.13 15.75
CA GLY A 105 1.35 -5.74 16.12
C GLY A 105 2.39 -5.16 17.07
N GLN A 106 2.94 -5.95 18.00
CA GLN A 106 3.98 -5.46 18.91
C GLN A 106 5.29 -5.17 18.16
N GLN A 107 5.69 -6.03 17.26
CA GLN A 107 6.88 -5.81 16.43
C GLN A 107 6.75 -4.56 15.54
N LEU A 108 5.54 -4.26 15.02
CA LEU A 108 5.29 -2.99 14.36
C LEU A 108 5.50 -1.81 15.33
N TRP A 109 4.92 -1.92 16.53
CA TRP A 109 5.01 -0.86 17.53
C TRP A 109 6.44 -0.58 17.99
N ASP A 110 7.25 -1.64 18.19
CA ASP A 110 8.67 -1.52 18.56
C ASP A 110 9.45 -0.68 17.53
N LEU A 111 9.13 -0.83 16.22
CA LEU A 111 9.74 -0.02 15.16
C LEU A 111 9.30 1.46 15.27
N ILE A 112 8.02 1.71 15.53
CA ILE A 112 7.50 3.07 15.68
C ILE A 112 8.08 3.75 16.93
N GLU A 113 8.16 3.06 18.06
CA GLU A 113 8.82 3.56 19.27
C GLU A 113 10.29 3.91 19.02
N GLY A 114 11.01 3.06 18.26
CA GLY A 114 12.39 3.34 17.86
C GLY A 114 12.54 4.59 16.99
N LEU A 115 11.60 4.83 16.06
CA LEU A 115 11.55 6.05 15.25
C LEU A 115 11.19 7.27 16.12
N GLU A 116 10.21 7.12 17.01
CA GLU A 116 9.79 8.20 17.93
C GLU A 116 10.93 8.62 18.85
N ALA A 117 11.66 7.67 19.42
CA ALA A 117 12.78 7.94 20.33
C ALA A 117 13.91 8.77 19.70
N ASN A 118 13.96 8.79 18.36
CA ASN A 118 14.94 9.56 17.57
C ASN A 118 14.33 10.76 16.84
N ASP A 119 13.09 11.15 17.16
CA ASP A 119 12.36 12.25 16.50
C ASP A 119 12.22 12.06 14.98
N LEU A 120 12.02 10.81 14.49
CA LEU A 120 11.97 10.46 13.09
C LEU A 120 10.55 10.27 12.53
N LEU A 121 9.49 10.59 13.29
CA LEU A 121 8.09 10.41 12.86
C LEU A 121 7.54 11.58 12.02
N TYR A 122 8.37 12.28 11.24
CA TYR A 122 7.98 13.43 10.42
C TYR A 122 7.47 13.05 9.03
N TYR A 123 6.53 12.13 8.95
CA TYR A 123 5.90 11.70 7.71
C TYR A 123 4.80 12.66 7.26
N THR A 124 4.70 12.86 5.94
CA THR A 124 3.60 13.60 5.30
C THR A 124 2.48 12.66 4.86
N HIS A 125 2.85 11.43 4.57
CA HIS A 125 1.93 10.40 4.09
C HIS A 125 2.14 9.09 4.84
N LEU A 126 1.04 8.37 5.07
CA LEU A 126 1.04 6.96 5.43
C LEU A 126 0.35 6.18 4.32
N LEU A 127 0.97 5.11 3.86
CA LEU A 127 0.41 4.19 2.88
C LEU A 127 0.28 2.80 3.51
N THR A 128 -0.90 2.20 3.45
CA THR A 128 -1.10 0.81 3.88
C THR A 128 -1.73 -0.02 2.76
N GLY A 129 -1.33 -1.28 2.68
CA GLY A 129 -1.90 -2.29 1.78
C GLY A 129 -2.35 -3.53 2.57
N TYR A 130 -1.96 -4.73 2.12
CA TYR A 130 -2.36 -5.98 2.75
C TYR A 130 -1.96 -6.08 4.23
N ILE A 131 -2.96 -6.36 5.07
CA ILE A 131 -2.82 -6.62 6.50
C ILE A 131 -3.60 -7.89 6.86
N GLY A 132 -2.90 -8.89 7.39
CA GLY A 132 -3.45 -10.23 7.59
C GLY A 132 -4.10 -10.50 8.95
N SER A 133 -4.12 -9.54 9.90
CA SER A 133 -4.70 -9.77 11.23
C SER A 133 -5.30 -8.53 11.87
N VAL A 134 -6.35 -8.73 12.66
CA VAL A 134 -7.03 -7.66 13.43
C VAL A 134 -6.08 -6.98 14.41
N SER A 135 -5.23 -7.74 15.09
CA SER A 135 -4.27 -7.19 16.06
C SER A 135 -3.27 -6.24 15.39
N PHE A 136 -2.76 -6.61 14.22
CA PHE A 136 -1.86 -5.75 13.45
C PHE A 136 -2.59 -4.51 12.94
N LEU A 137 -3.82 -4.65 12.41
CA LEU A 137 -4.60 -3.53 11.90
C LEU A 137 -4.96 -2.52 13.01
N ASN A 138 -5.32 -2.99 14.21
CA ASN A 138 -5.52 -2.12 15.35
C ASN A 138 -4.23 -1.35 15.71
N LYS A 139 -3.06 -2.00 15.60
CA LYS A 139 -1.78 -1.33 15.84
C LYS A 139 -1.47 -0.30 14.75
N VAL A 140 -1.84 -0.54 13.50
CA VAL A 140 -1.75 0.48 12.42
C VAL A 140 -2.60 1.71 12.76
N LEU A 141 -3.79 1.54 13.35
CA LEU A 141 -4.61 2.67 13.79
C LEU A 141 -3.92 3.51 14.90
N GLU A 142 -3.21 2.86 15.80
CA GLU A 142 -2.37 3.57 16.80
C GLU A 142 -1.24 4.34 16.11
N VAL A 143 -0.61 3.77 15.09
CA VAL A 143 0.41 4.46 14.26
C VAL A 143 -0.19 5.69 13.57
N VAL A 144 -1.38 5.58 12.95
CA VAL A 144 -2.09 6.73 12.37
C VAL A 144 -2.26 7.84 13.39
N HIS A 145 -2.72 7.49 14.60
CA HIS A 145 -2.89 8.45 15.68
C HIS A 145 -1.57 9.12 16.07
N GLN A 146 -0.51 8.34 16.28
CA GLN A 146 0.81 8.83 16.66
C GLN A 146 1.41 9.77 15.60
N LEU A 147 1.32 9.40 14.34
CA LEU A 147 1.79 10.24 13.22
C LEU A 147 1.00 11.56 13.14
N ARG A 148 -0.31 11.54 13.40
CA ARG A 148 -1.14 12.75 13.43
C ARG A 148 -0.85 13.67 14.63
N CYS A 149 -0.36 13.13 15.73
CA CYS A 149 0.14 13.95 16.84
C CYS A 149 1.38 14.78 16.44
N VAL A 150 2.22 14.24 15.55
CA VAL A 150 3.41 14.92 15.00
C VAL A 150 3.03 15.81 13.81
N ASN A 151 2.23 15.30 12.88
CA ASN A 151 1.76 16.02 11.71
C ASN A 151 0.23 15.92 11.58
N PRO A 152 -0.53 16.91 12.03
CA PRO A 152 -2.00 16.92 11.92
C PRO A 152 -2.52 16.85 10.48
N ASN A 153 -1.69 17.23 9.49
CA ASN A 153 -2.03 17.20 8.07
C ASN A 153 -1.62 15.87 7.38
N LEU A 154 -1.29 14.83 8.15
CA LEU A 154 -0.93 13.54 7.62
C LEU A 154 -2.01 13.03 6.63
N THR A 155 -1.61 12.73 5.42
CA THR A 155 -2.47 12.07 4.44
C THR A 155 -2.35 10.55 4.59
N TYR A 156 -3.41 9.90 5.06
CA TYR A 156 -3.47 8.45 5.16
C TYR A 156 -4.16 7.86 3.93
N VAL A 157 -3.41 7.15 3.10
CA VAL A 157 -3.89 6.40 1.93
C VAL A 157 -3.97 4.93 2.30
N CYS A 158 -5.16 4.37 2.21
CA CYS A 158 -5.41 2.96 2.53
C CYS A 158 -5.89 2.21 1.29
N ASP A 159 -5.14 1.20 0.90
CA ASP A 159 -5.61 0.12 0.04
C ASP A 159 -6.18 -0.97 0.95
N PRO A 160 -7.52 -1.12 1.03
CA PRO A 160 -8.14 -2.03 1.99
C PRO A 160 -8.15 -3.47 1.47
N VAL A 161 -6.96 -4.04 1.25
CA VAL A 161 -6.80 -5.36 0.63
C VAL A 161 -7.46 -6.44 1.48
N MET A 162 -8.68 -6.81 1.12
CA MET A 162 -9.47 -7.84 1.81
C MET A 162 -9.80 -9.04 0.92
N GLY A 163 -9.87 -8.85 -0.38
CA GLY A 163 -10.23 -9.90 -1.32
C GLY A 163 -10.50 -9.41 -2.74
N ASP A 164 -10.91 -10.30 -3.62
CA ASP A 164 -11.29 -10.00 -4.99
C ASP A 164 -12.23 -11.08 -5.54
N GLU A 165 -13.07 -10.74 -6.53
CA GLU A 165 -13.98 -11.67 -7.22
C GLU A 165 -14.83 -12.54 -6.27
N GLY A 166 -15.31 -11.95 -5.18
CA GLY A 166 -16.15 -12.65 -4.20
C GLY A 166 -15.39 -13.55 -3.22
N LYS A 167 -14.05 -13.54 -3.22
CA LYS A 167 -13.23 -14.36 -2.34
C LYS A 167 -12.39 -13.51 -1.39
N LEU A 168 -12.55 -13.73 -0.09
CA LEU A 168 -11.72 -13.12 0.94
C LEU A 168 -10.30 -13.71 0.93
N TYR A 169 -9.30 -12.83 1.12
CA TYR A 169 -7.89 -13.15 1.37
C TYR A 169 -7.53 -13.05 2.85
N VAL A 170 -8.39 -12.41 3.63
CA VAL A 170 -8.21 -12.12 5.05
C VAL A 170 -9.32 -12.77 5.88
N PRO A 171 -9.15 -12.95 7.20
CA PRO A 171 -10.22 -13.33 8.10
C PRO A 171 -11.42 -12.37 8.05
N GLU A 172 -12.63 -12.90 8.18
CA GLU A 172 -13.87 -12.13 8.01
C GLU A 172 -14.03 -10.99 9.04
N ASP A 173 -13.50 -11.17 10.24
CA ASP A 173 -13.52 -10.15 11.31
C ASP A 173 -12.73 -8.88 10.95
N LEU A 174 -11.74 -8.96 10.04
CA LEU A 174 -11.03 -7.79 9.52
C LEU A 174 -11.95 -6.84 8.75
N VAL A 175 -12.97 -7.34 8.07
CA VAL A 175 -13.90 -6.51 7.28
C VAL A 175 -14.61 -5.49 8.17
N SER A 176 -15.06 -5.90 9.35
CA SER A 176 -15.71 -5.00 10.31
C SER A 176 -14.74 -3.93 10.82
N VAL A 177 -13.50 -4.31 11.11
CA VAL A 177 -12.46 -3.36 11.57
C VAL A 177 -12.13 -2.33 10.48
N TYR A 178 -11.98 -2.76 9.24
CA TYR A 178 -11.81 -1.83 8.12
C TYR A 178 -12.96 -0.84 8.02
N ARG A 179 -14.21 -1.33 7.98
CA ARG A 179 -15.41 -0.50 7.84
C ARG A 179 -15.58 0.49 9.00
N GLU A 180 -15.43 0.03 10.23
CA GLU A 180 -15.81 0.78 11.42
C GLU A 180 -14.68 1.65 11.98
N LYS A 181 -13.42 1.28 11.74
CA LYS A 181 -12.28 1.95 12.36
C LYS A 181 -11.28 2.54 11.35
N VAL A 182 -11.02 1.87 10.22
CA VAL A 182 -10.02 2.35 9.25
C VAL A 182 -10.62 3.38 8.31
N VAL A 183 -11.78 3.09 7.72
CA VAL A 183 -12.46 4.01 6.80
C VAL A 183 -12.64 5.41 7.42
N PRO A 184 -13.11 5.57 8.66
CA PRO A 184 -13.30 6.91 9.26
C PRO A 184 -12.00 7.73 9.42
N VAL A 185 -10.85 7.10 9.44
CA VAL A 185 -9.56 7.79 9.62
C VAL A 185 -8.73 7.88 8.34
N ALA A 186 -9.12 7.21 7.27
CA ALA A 186 -8.45 7.32 5.98
C ALA A 186 -8.72 8.67 5.32
N SER A 187 -7.70 9.25 4.67
CA SER A 187 -7.85 10.44 3.82
C SER A 187 -8.26 10.03 2.39
N MET A 188 -7.75 8.88 1.94
CA MET A 188 -8.03 8.32 0.63
C MET A 188 -8.17 6.80 0.73
N LEU A 189 -9.15 6.24 0.02
CA LEU A 189 -9.38 4.80 -0.13
C LEU A 189 -9.28 4.38 -1.59
N THR A 190 -8.71 3.20 -1.84
CA THR A 190 -8.52 2.65 -3.19
C THR A 190 -9.05 1.21 -3.33
N PRO A 191 -10.29 0.92 -2.88
CA PRO A 191 -10.84 -0.44 -2.93
C PRO A 191 -11.05 -0.91 -4.37
N ASN A 192 -11.01 -2.23 -4.59
CA ASN A 192 -11.63 -2.84 -5.76
C ASN A 192 -13.16 -2.94 -5.58
N GLN A 193 -13.89 -3.48 -6.58
CA GLN A 193 -15.35 -3.62 -6.52
C GLN A 193 -15.79 -4.44 -5.30
N PHE A 194 -15.19 -5.61 -5.09
CA PHE A 194 -15.56 -6.50 -4.00
C PHE A 194 -15.31 -5.88 -2.61
N GLU A 195 -14.19 -5.20 -2.44
CA GLU A 195 -13.85 -4.49 -1.22
C GLU A 195 -14.80 -3.31 -0.96
N ALA A 196 -15.15 -2.54 -2.02
CA ALA A 196 -16.14 -1.47 -1.90
C ALA A 196 -17.51 -2.02 -1.48
N GLU A 197 -17.96 -3.15 -2.02
CA GLU A 197 -19.18 -3.84 -1.61
C GLU A 197 -19.13 -4.29 -0.15
N LEU A 198 -17.99 -4.84 0.30
CA LEU A 198 -17.79 -5.22 1.71
C LEU A 198 -17.84 -4.02 2.66
N LEU A 199 -17.21 -2.91 2.28
CA LEU A 199 -17.14 -1.71 3.11
C LEU A 199 -18.48 -0.98 3.19
N THR A 200 -19.21 -0.91 2.10
CA THR A 200 -20.48 -0.17 2.01
C THR A 200 -21.72 -1.02 2.29
N LYS A 201 -21.62 -2.34 2.20
CA LYS A 201 -22.74 -3.30 2.16
C LYS A 201 -23.68 -3.07 0.97
N LEU A 202 -23.26 -2.33 -0.04
CA LEU A 202 -23.98 -2.08 -1.28
C LEU A 202 -23.38 -2.97 -2.38
N ARG A 203 -24.23 -3.71 -3.09
CA ARG A 203 -23.79 -4.45 -4.28
C ARG A 203 -23.64 -3.49 -5.46
N ILE A 204 -22.53 -3.59 -6.17
CA ILE A 204 -22.22 -2.71 -7.31
C ILE A 204 -22.46 -3.47 -8.61
N GLY A 205 -23.57 -3.18 -9.27
CA GLY A 205 -23.94 -3.74 -10.57
C GLY A 205 -24.01 -2.71 -11.70
N SER A 206 -23.89 -1.43 -11.37
CA SER A 206 -24.00 -0.31 -12.31
C SER A 206 -23.03 0.84 -11.94
N GLU A 207 -22.85 1.79 -12.87
CA GLU A 207 -22.09 3.02 -12.59
C GLU A 207 -22.74 3.83 -11.45
N THR A 208 -24.07 3.86 -11.39
CA THR A 208 -24.82 4.53 -10.33
C THR A 208 -24.51 3.92 -8.96
N ASP A 209 -24.47 2.60 -8.85
CA ASP A 209 -24.14 1.93 -7.60
C ASP A 209 -22.69 2.22 -7.18
N GLY A 210 -21.75 2.29 -8.15
CA GLY A 210 -20.35 2.64 -7.87
C GLY A 210 -20.21 4.08 -7.36
N ARG A 211 -20.97 5.02 -7.91
CA ARG A 211 -21.04 6.41 -7.43
C ARG A 211 -21.64 6.48 -6.03
N GLU A 212 -22.71 5.74 -5.77
CA GLU A 212 -23.34 5.68 -4.45
C GLU A 212 -22.42 5.03 -3.41
N ALA A 213 -21.67 4.00 -3.77
CA ALA A 213 -20.65 3.43 -2.90
C ALA A 213 -19.59 4.48 -2.48
N CYS A 214 -19.18 5.35 -3.41
CA CYS A 214 -18.29 6.47 -3.08
C CYS A 214 -18.96 7.45 -2.08
N ASN A 215 -20.25 7.79 -2.27
CA ASN A 215 -20.99 8.67 -1.36
C ASN A 215 -21.06 8.09 0.07
N ILE A 216 -21.38 6.79 0.19
CA ILE A 216 -21.43 6.08 1.46
C ILE A 216 -20.06 6.14 2.16
N LEU A 217 -18.95 5.94 1.43
CA LEU A 217 -17.61 6.01 1.97
C LEU A 217 -17.25 7.45 2.41
N HIS A 218 -17.60 8.47 1.62
CA HIS A 218 -17.38 9.87 2.00
C HIS A 218 -18.12 10.25 3.28
N ALA A 219 -19.35 9.77 3.45
CA ALA A 219 -20.13 10.03 4.66
C ALA A 219 -19.47 9.50 5.95
N THR A 220 -18.53 8.56 5.83
CA THR A 220 -17.81 7.98 6.98
C THR A 220 -16.45 8.62 7.23
N GLY A 221 -15.84 9.33 6.28
CA GLY A 221 -14.56 10.01 6.55
C GLY A 221 -13.71 10.42 5.36
N PRO A 222 -13.38 9.54 4.41
CA PRO A 222 -12.41 9.83 3.36
C PRO A 222 -12.85 10.98 2.46
N SER A 223 -11.92 11.90 2.16
CA SER A 223 -12.17 12.95 1.16
C SER A 223 -11.97 12.47 -0.28
N LYS A 224 -11.19 11.42 -0.48
CA LYS A 224 -10.93 10.83 -1.79
C LYS A 224 -11.25 9.34 -1.79
N VAL A 225 -12.00 8.88 -2.77
CA VAL A 225 -12.32 7.47 -2.99
C VAL A 225 -12.08 7.14 -4.45
N VAL A 226 -11.32 6.07 -4.71
CA VAL A 226 -11.10 5.56 -6.06
C VAL A 226 -11.40 4.07 -6.07
N ILE A 227 -12.56 3.67 -6.59
CA ILE A 227 -12.85 2.25 -6.81
C ILE A 227 -12.12 1.85 -8.09
N THR A 228 -11.06 1.08 -7.92
CA THR A 228 -10.02 0.89 -8.95
C THR A 228 -10.43 -0.01 -10.10
N SER A 229 -11.41 -0.90 -9.89
CA SER A 229 -11.81 -1.91 -10.87
C SER A 229 -13.24 -2.37 -10.65
N ILE A 230 -14.16 -1.87 -11.44
CA ILE A 230 -15.58 -2.29 -11.46
C ILE A 230 -15.84 -2.98 -12.79
N ASN A 231 -16.43 -4.17 -12.77
CA ASN A 231 -16.76 -4.92 -13.98
C ASN A 231 -18.23 -4.71 -14.32
N ILE A 232 -18.51 -3.86 -15.32
CA ILE A 232 -19.86 -3.55 -15.80
C ILE A 232 -19.94 -3.84 -17.31
N GLU A 233 -20.90 -4.66 -17.71
CA GLU A 233 -21.18 -4.98 -19.12
C GLU A 233 -19.95 -5.39 -19.94
N GLY A 234 -19.04 -6.11 -19.32
CA GLY A 234 -17.82 -6.54 -19.98
C GLY A 234 -16.69 -5.51 -20.04
N ASN A 235 -16.91 -4.28 -19.58
CA ASN A 235 -15.88 -3.24 -19.44
C ASN A 235 -15.34 -3.19 -18.02
N LEU A 236 -14.10 -2.77 -17.88
CA LEU A 236 -13.49 -2.46 -16.60
C LEU A 236 -13.56 -0.94 -16.40
N LEU A 237 -14.15 -0.50 -15.31
CA LEU A 237 -14.28 0.92 -14.96
C LEU A 237 -13.50 1.22 -13.69
N LEU A 238 -12.85 2.37 -13.68
CA LEU A 238 -12.45 3.04 -12.48
C LEU A 238 -13.45 4.16 -12.20
N ILE A 239 -13.97 4.24 -10.98
CA ILE A 239 -14.79 5.36 -10.52
C ILE A 239 -14.04 6.11 -9.43
N GLY A 240 -13.74 7.38 -9.68
CA GLY A 240 -13.12 8.27 -8.72
C GLY A 240 -14.09 9.32 -8.19
N SER A 241 -13.92 9.68 -6.93
CA SER A 241 -14.78 10.64 -6.23
C SER A 241 -13.97 11.49 -5.27
N HIS A 242 -14.12 12.81 -5.31
CA HIS A 242 -13.42 13.76 -4.45
C HIS A 242 -14.41 14.68 -3.75
N GLN A 243 -14.57 14.50 -2.44
CA GLN A 243 -15.34 15.37 -1.55
C GLN A 243 -14.40 16.46 -1.01
N LYS A 244 -14.40 17.63 -1.66
CA LYS A 244 -13.51 18.74 -1.27
C LYS A 244 -13.93 19.40 0.04
N ASP A 245 -15.24 19.50 0.23
CA ASP A 245 -15.86 19.98 1.46
C ASP A 245 -17.18 19.22 1.70
N LYS A 246 -17.81 19.42 2.86
CA LYS A 246 -19.04 18.72 3.25
C LYS A 246 -20.32 19.43 2.77
N GLU A 247 -20.20 20.62 2.23
CA GLU A 247 -21.36 21.45 1.81
C GLU A 247 -21.76 21.20 0.36
N HIS A 248 -20.82 20.72 -0.46
CA HIS A 248 -21.02 20.45 -1.87
C HIS A 248 -21.01 18.96 -2.19
N ALA A 249 -21.69 18.58 -3.26
CA ALA A 249 -21.62 17.22 -3.77
C ALA A 249 -20.21 16.87 -4.23
N PRO A 250 -19.74 15.61 -4.08
CA PRO A 250 -18.42 15.22 -4.51
C PRO A 250 -18.27 15.32 -6.04
N GLU A 251 -17.09 15.73 -6.48
CA GLU A 251 -16.72 15.66 -7.89
C GLU A 251 -16.43 14.21 -8.26
N GLN A 252 -17.27 13.63 -9.10
CA GLN A 252 -17.17 12.23 -9.51
C GLN A 252 -16.81 12.10 -10.98
N PHE A 253 -16.05 11.07 -11.32
CA PHE A 253 -15.65 10.75 -12.69
C PHE A 253 -15.47 9.25 -12.87
N LYS A 254 -15.46 8.82 -14.13
CA LYS A 254 -15.09 7.46 -14.52
C LYS A 254 -13.92 7.45 -15.51
N ILE A 255 -13.18 6.36 -15.53
CA ILE A 255 -12.22 6.04 -16.59
C ILE A 255 -12.57 4.64 -17.10
N VAL A 256 -12.83 4.53 -18.39
CA VAL A 256 -13.05 3.23 -19.04
C VAL A 256 -11.70 2.62 -19.37
N ILE A 257 -11.45 1.41 -18.85
CA ILE A 257 -10.20 0.68 -19.03
C ILE A 257 -10.49 -0.53 -19.92
N PRO A 258 -9.90 -0.59 -21.13
CA PRO A 258 -10.12 -1.75 -22.00
C PRO A 258 -9.52 -2.99 -21.36
N LYS A 259 -10.27 -4.07 -21.36
CA LYS A 259 -9.76 -5.37 -20.93
C LYS A 259 -8.65 -5.82 -21.88
N ILE A 260 -7.45 -5.99 -21.37
CA ILE A 260 -6.36 -6.54 -22.16
C ILE A 260 -6.65 -8.04 -22.36
N PRO A 261 -6.81 -8.54 -23.60
CA PRO A 261 -7.28 -9.92 -23.86
C PRO A 261 -6.49 -11.01 -23.14
N ALA A 262 -5.18 -10.83 -22.99
CA ALA A 262 -4.30 -11.77 -22.26
C ALA A 262 -4.61 -11.86 -20.76
N TYR A 263 -5.29 -10.89 -20.17
CA TYR A 263 -5.76 -10.93 -18.78
C TYR A 263 -7.08 -11.66 -18.63
N PHE A 264 -7.94 -11.65 -19.67
CA PHE A 264 -9.32 -12.08 -19.59
C PHE A 264 -9.63 -13.41 -20.29
N THR A 265 -8.79 -13.86 -21.22
CA THR A 265 -8.99 -15.15 -21.93
C THR A 265 -8.90 -16.36 -20.98
N MET A 266 -8.37 -16.15 -19.80
CA MET A 266 -8.15 -17.17 -18.78
C MET A 266 -9.23 -17.29 -17.71
N MET A 267 -10.24 -16.40 -17.70
CA MET A 267 -11.34 -16.44 -16.73
C MET A 267 -12.31 -17.64 -16.91
N LYS A 268 -12.11 -18.51 -17.90
CA LYS A 268 -12.95 -19.71 -18.03
C LYS A 268 -12.55 -20.88 -17.13
N PHE A 269 -11.36 -20.85 -16.51
CA PHE A 269 -10.91 -21.85 -15.55
C PHE A 269 -10.18 -21.19 -14.38
N GLN A 270 -10.91 -20.92 -13.30
CA GLN A 270 -10.50 -20.95 -11.90
C GLN A 270 -9.03 -20.56 -11.56
N THR A 271 -8.44 -19.54 -12.20
CA THR A 271 -7.08 -19.13 -11.85
C THR A 271 -6.99 -17.60 -11.74
N TYR A 272 -6.72 -17.16 -10.55
CA TYR A 272 -6.46 -15.81 -10.05
C TYR A 272 -5.71 -14.89 -11.01
N CYS A 273 -6.02 -13.61 -10.94
CA CYS A 273 -5.32 -12.51 -11.61
C CYS A 273 -3.82 -12.79 -11.74
N LEU A 274 -3.34 -12.97 -12.98
CA LEU A 274 -2.00 -13.47 -13.29
C LEU A 274 -0.89 -12.52 -12.89
N LEU A 275 -1.17 -11.22 -12.81
CA LEU A 275 -0.19 -10.23 -12.41
C LEU A 275 -0.55 -9.65 -11.05
N LYS A 276 0.08 -10.18 -10.02
CA LYS A 276 -0.03 -9.69 -8.65
C LYS A 276 0.67 -8.34 -8.50
N GLY A 277 0.26 -7.56 -7.48
CA GLY A 277 0.87 -6.28 -7.15
C GLY A 277 0.40 -5.08 -7.99
N THR A 278 -0.58 -5.28 -8.88
CA THR A 278 -1.15 -4.18 -9.67
C THR A 278 -1.99 -3.22 -8.82
N GLY A 279 -2.67 -3.71 -7.79
CA GLY A 279 -3.38 -2.89 -6.79
C GLY A 279 -2.40 -2.03 -6.00
N ASP A 280 -1.36 -2.65 -5.43
CA ASP A 280 -0.31 -1.94 -4.68
C ASP A 280 0.34 -0.83 -5.54
N LEU A 281 0.65 -1.14 -6.82
CA LEU A 281 1.18 -0.17 -7.77
C LEU A 281 0.18 0.95 -8.07
N MET A 282 -1.08 0.61 -8.31
CA MET A 282 -2.12 1.60 -8.60
C MET A 282 -2.31 2.58 -7.44
N THR A 283 -2.37 2.06 -6.21
CA THR A 283 -2.51 2.89 -5.01
C THR A 283 -1.31 3.80 -4.80
N ALA A 284 -0.08 3.30 -5.03
CA ALA A 284 1.14 4.11 -4.95
C ALA A 284 1.14 5.23 -6.01
N LEU A 285 0.75 4.93 -7.25
CA LEU A 285 0.62 5.93 -8.31
C LEU A 285 -0.46 6.98 -7.99
N LEU A 286 -1.62 6.56 -7.48
CA LEU A 286 -2.68 7.46 -7.06
C LEU A 286 -2.22 8.37 -5.91
N LEU A 287 -1.50 7.85 -4.92
CA LEU A 287 -0.91 8.67 -3.86
C LEU A 287 0.00 9.72 -4.47
N GLY A 288 0.99 9.31 -5.26
CA GLY A 288 2.00 10.20 -5.83
C GLY A 288 1.38 11.29 -6.70
N TRP A 289 0.51 10.93 -7.63
CA TRP A 289 -0.12 11.88 -8.54
C TRP A 289 -1.19 12.74 -7.85
N SER A 290 -1.96 12.21 -6.87
CA SER A 290 -2.96 13.01 -6.15
C SER A 290 -2.35 14.06 -5.21
N ASN A 291 -1.14 13.84 -4.73
CA ASN A 291 -0.41 14.86 -3.99
C ASN A 291 0.11 15.96 -4.92
N LYS A 292 0.58 15.59 -6.12
CA LYS A 292 0.99 16.57 -7.15
C LYS A 292 -0.19 17.37 -7.71
N TYR A 293 -1.38 16.79 -7.77
CA TYR A 293 -2.63 17.41 -8.24
C TYR A 293 -3.71 17.32 -7.16
N PRO A 294 -3.56 18.01 -6.01
CA PRO A 294 -4.41 17.79 -4.83
C PRO A 294 -5.89 18.07 -5.06
N ASN A 295 -6.23 18.98 -5.96
CA ASN A 295 -7.60 19.37 -6.28
C ASN A 295 -8.15 18.72 -7.57
N ASN A 296 -7.34 17.91 -8.27
CA ASN A 296 -7.69 17.32 -9.56
C ASN A 296 -7.45 15.80 -9.50
N LEU A 297 -8.30 15.10 -8.73
CA LEU A 297 -8.19 13.64 -8.57
C LEU A 297 -8.41 12.91 -9.91
N ASP A 298 -9.23 13.46 -10.81
CA ASP A 298 -9.41 12.99 -12.19
C ASP A 298 -8.09 12.95 -12.95
N LYS A 299 -7.31 14.03 -12.89
CA LYS A 299 -6.01 14.12 -13.51
C LYS A 299 -5.01 13.13 -12.91
N ALA A 300 -5.02 12.98 -11.59
CA ALA A 300 -4.16 12.00 -10.90
C ALA A 300 -4.49 10.57 -11.34
N ALA A 301 -5.77 10.24 -11.45
CA ALA A 301 -6.24 8.93 -11.89
C ALA A 301 -5.91 8.66 -13.37
N GLU A 302 -6.05 9.64 -14.26
CA GLU A 302 -5.62 9.53 -15.66
C GLU A 302 -4.16 9.13 -15.79
N LEU A 303 -3.28 9.79 -15.01
CA LEU A 303 -1.84 9.52 -15.00
C LEU A 303 -1.55 8.13 -14.42
N ALA A 304 -2.17 7.77 -13.30
CA ALA A 304 -2.00 6.47 -12.65
C ALA A 304 -2.44 5.32 -13.56
N VAL A 305 -3.64 5.41 -14.17
CA VAL A 305 -4.15 4.40 -15.11
C VAL A 305 -3.26 4.31 -16.35
N SER A 306 -2.83 5.44 -16.91
CA SER A 306 -1.96 5.44 -18.10
C SER A 306 -0.61 4.79 -17.82
N SER A 307 0.02 5.07 -16.65
CA SER A 307 1.25 4.41 -16.20
C SER A 307 1.07 2.91 -16.05
N LEU A 308 0.04 2.50 -15.30
CA LEU A 308 -0.24 1.08 -15.05
C LEU A 308 -0.48 0.31 -16.35
N GLN A 309 -1.31 0.84 -17.25
CA GLN A 309 -1.64 0.18 -18.51
C GLN A 309 -0.43 0.08 -19.45
N ALA A 310 0.43 1.10 -19.52
CA ALA A 310 1.67 1.04 -20.28
C ALA A 310 2.61 -0.05 -19.75
N LEU A 311 2.77 -0.13 -18.42
CA LEU A 311 3.55 -1.18 -17.75
C LEU A 311 3.00 -2.57 -18.05
N LEU A 312 1.68 -2.75 -17.99
CA LEU A 312 1.04 -4.03 -18.26
C LEU A 312 1.23 -4.45 -19.71
N GLN A 313 1.08 -3.54 -20.67
CA GLN A 313 1.33 -3.81 -22.09
C GLN A 313 2.79 -4.19 -22.35
N ARG A 314 3.74 -3.49 -21.74
CA ARG A 314 5.18 -3.83 -21.78
C ARG A 314 5.42 -5.23 -21.23
N THR A 315 4.85 -5.52 -20.05
CA THR A 315 4.99 -6.84 -19.42
C THR A 315 4.57 -7.94 -20.36
N LEU A 316 3.38 -7.85 -20.95
CA LEU A 316 2.87 -8.86 -21.88
C LEU A 316 3.70 -8.95 -23.15
N SER A 317 4.15 -7.81 -23.70
CA SER A 317 4.99 -7.78 -24.90
C SER A 317 6.33 -8.47 -24.67
N ASP A 318 6.96 -8.22 -23.52
CA ASP A 318 8.26 -8.81 -23.18
C ASP A 318 8.15 -10.32 -23.00
N TYR A 319 7.13 -10.80 -22.28
CA TYR A 319 6.91 -12.23 -22.09
C TYR A 319 6.57 -12.95 -23.41
N ARG A 320 5.73 -12.37 -24.25
CA ARG A 320 5.44 -12.94 -25.60
C ARG A 320 6.70 -13.03 -26.47
N ARG A 321 7.54 -11.99 -26.45
CA ARG A 321 8.81 -11.97 -27.20
C ARG A 321 9.77 -13.04 -26.70
N ALA A 322 9.77 -13.32 -25.40
CA ALA A 322 10.59 -14.36 -24.78
C ALA A 322 10.01 -15.77 -24.95
N GLY A 323 8.87 -15.92 -25.62
CA GLY A 323 8.23 -17.22 -25.87
C GLY A 323 7.54 -17.83 -24.65
N PHE A 324 7.30 -17.03 -23.59
CA PHE A 324 6.54 -17.50 -22.44
C PHE A 324 5.04 -17.53 -22.76
N ASP A 325 4.39 -18.62 -22.34
CA ASP A 325 2.95 -18.69 -22.36
C ASP A 325 2.37 -17.68 -21.36
N SER A 326 1.44 -16.86 -21.85
CA SER A 326 0.69 -15.94 -21.00
C SER A 326 -0.13 -16.64 -19.91
N GLN A 327 -0.19 -17.99 -19.95
CA GLN A 327 -0.88 -18.83 -18.97
C GLN A 327 -0.01 -19.20 -17.76
N SER A 328 1.27 -18.82 -17.74
CA SER A 328 2.13 -19.10 -16.59
C SER A 328 1.71 -18.27 -15.38
N SER A 329 1.41 -18.92 -14.26
CA SER A 329 1.11 -18.27 -12.97
C SER A 329 2.30 -17.52 -12.36
N SER A 330 3.46 -17.56 -12.99
CA SER A 330 4.73 -16.99 -12.53
C SER A 330 5.13 -15.70 -13.26
N LEU A 331 4.21 -15.07 -14.01
CA LEU A 331 4.50 -13.81 -14.67
C LEU A 331 4.53 -12.66 -13.65
N GLU A 332 5.66 -11.98 -13.60
CA GLU A 332 5.85 -10.79 -12.75
C GLU A 332 5.78 -9.51 -13.58
N ILE A 333 5.27 -8.45 -13.00
CA ILE A 333 5.21 -7.15 -13.68
C ILE A 333 6.63 -6.63 -13.99
N ARG A 334 6.79 -5.99 -15.14
CA ARG A 334 8.05 -5.40 -15.60
C ARG A 334 8.24 -3.98 -15.04
N LEU A 335 8.21 -3.88 -13.70
CA LEU A 335 8.18 -2.61 -12.99
C LEU A 335 9.42 -1.76 -13.28
N ILE A 336 10.62 -2.32 -13.13
CA ILE A 336 11.88 -1.59 -13.32
C ILE A 336 12.04 -1.14 -14.79
N GLN A 337 11.60 -1.97 -15.74
CA GLN A 337 11.69 -1.66 -17.16
C GLN A 337 10.68 -0.60 -17.62
N SER A 338 9.71 -0.26 -16.75
CA SER A 338 8.63 0.71 -17.01
C SER A 338 8.82 2.04 -16.26
N GLN A 339 10.03 2.33 -15.78
CA GLN A 339 10.29 3.55 -15.00
C GLN A 339 9.94 4.84 -15.75
N ASP A 340 10.14 4.89 -17.07
CA ASP A 340 9.81 6.07 -17.86
C ASP A 340 8.30 6.25 -18.01
N ASP A 341 7.54 5.14 -18.11
CA ASP A 341 6.08 5.16 -18.13
C ASP A 341 5.48 5.63 -16.78
N ILE A 342 6.25 5.51 -15.69
CA ILE A 342 5.87 5.98 -14.35
C ILE A 342 6.23 7.47 -14.18
N ARG A 343 7.45 7.87 -14.55
CA ARG A 343 7.92 9.26 -14.40
C ARG A 343 7.18 10.24 -15.30
N ASN A 344 6.98 9.83 -16.55
CA ASN A 344 6.44 10.67 -17.62
C ASN A 344 5.36 9.92 -18.41
N PRO A 345 4.22 9.56 -17.76
CA PRO A 345 3.20 8.78 -18.42
C PRO A 345 2.61 9.50 -19.63
N LYS A 346 2.54 8.80 -20.75
CA LYS A 346 1.78 9.25 -21.90
C LYS A 346 0.30 9.09 -21.59
N LEU A 347 -0.41 10.20 -21.52
CA LEU A 347 -1.85 10.22 -21.26
C LEU A 347 -2.62 9.53 -22.39
N THR A 348 -3.08 8.31 -22.13
CA THR A 348 -3.86 7.49 -23.04
C THR A 348 -5.30 7.29 -22.57
N PHE A 349 -5.54 7.48 -21.27
CA PHE A 349 -6.85 7.35 -20.64
C PHE A 349 -7.33 8.69 -20.14
N LYS A 350 -8.62 8.96 -20.34
CA LYS A 350 -9.27 10.21 -19.97
C LYS A 350 -10.41 9.93 -19.00
N ALA A 351 -10.56 10.85 -18.06
CA ALA A 351 -11.65 10.85 -17.12
C ALA A 351 -12.88 11.55 -17.72
N ASP A 352 -14.02 10.87 -17.68
CA ASP A 352 -15.33 11.43 -18.01
C ASP A 352 -15.99 11.84 -16.69
N LYS A 353 -16.24 13.14 -16.52
CA LYS A 353 -16.90 13.66 -15.32
C LYS A 353 -18.40 13.39 -15.39
N TYR A 354 -18.95 12.97 -14.27
CA TYR A 354 -20.39 12.90 -14.12
C TYR A 354 -20.94 14.33 -13.90
N THR A 355 -21.96 14.68 -14.66
CA THR A 355 -22.71 15.94 -14.53
C THR A 355 -23.78 15.85 -13.48
#